data_d39b7f711b77ef3867cd6b7426855904
#
_entry.id   d39b7f711b77ef3867cd6b7426855904
#
_cell.length_a   1.000
_cell.length_b   1.000
_cell.length_c   1.000
_cell.angle_alpha   90.00
_cell.angle_beta   90.00
_cell.angle_gamma   90.00
#
_symmetry.space_group_name_H-M   'P 1'
#
loop_
_entity.id
_entity.type
_entity.pdbx_description
1 polymer ?
#
loop_
_entity_poly.entity_id
_entity_poly.type
_entity_poly.pdbx_seq_one_letter_code
_entity_poly.pdbx_strand_id
1 'polypeptide(L)'
;EISLGLVGSEMCIRDREYVDGNSSHGALVGRYANRIGGAKINVSGREYRLSANDNKVNHLHGGFFGYNKRVWTVDAMDGGDEPSVTFGYVSPDGEENYPGTLKISVKYTLTNSNALVIDYTAVSDADTVINLTNHSYFNLKGAGNGDIKDHVVQINASQYTPVDELLIPTGKLAFVTGTAFDFKTPKPVRQDMDNGKLPNGYDHNFILGDPGVMRTAAEVCEPETGRVMTVKTDKPAIQFYIGIGLDGENGKNGKKYNKYAGLCLESQFSPDTPNKPQFPTCVYKAGQTYRFTTVYEFSVR
;
A
#
# COMPACT_ATOMS: atom_id res chain seq x y z
N GLU A 1 -2.35 12.70 -24.40
CA GLU A 1 -3.06 11.53 -23.85
C GLU A 1 -2.24 10.95 -22.71
N ILE A 2 -2.77 11.01 -21.49
CA ILE A 2 -2.20 10.27 -20.37
C ILE A 2 -2.75 8.86 -20.48
N SER A 3 -1.91 7.91 -20.91
CA SER A 3 -2.27 6.50 -20.86
C SER A 3 -2.33 6.07 -19.38
N LEU A 4 -3.53 5.98 -18.84
CA LEU A 4 -3.75 5.53 -17.47
C LEU A 4 -3.18 4.13 -17.25
N GLY A 5 -2.58 3.92 -16.10
CA GLY A 5 -1.95 2.67 -15.72
C GLY A 5 -0.62 2.38 -16.40
N LEU A 6 -0.13 3.28 -17.27
CA LEU A 6 1.09 3.05 -18.03
C LEU A 6 2.17 4.08 -17.79
N VAL A 7 1.82 5.24 -17.23
CA VAL A 7 2.81 6.28 -16.92
C VAL A 7 3.44 5.95 -15.57
N GLY A 8 4.64 5.37 -15.63
CA GLY A 8 5.43 5.08 -14.44
C GLY A 8 4.95 3.92 -13.57
N SER A 9 3.97 3.13 -14.03
CA SER A 9 3.63 1.89 -13.37
C SER A 9 4.49 0.73 -13.89
N GLU A 10 4.70 -0.28 -13.08
CA GLU A 10 5.48 -1.48 -13.40
C GLU A 10 4.76 -2.47 -14.34
N MET A 11 3.60 -2.16 -14.85
CA MET A 11 2.88 -2.98 -15.84
C MET A 11 3.76 -3.25 -17.07
N CYS A 12 3.88 -4.50 -17.48
CA CYS A 12 4.76 -5.04 -18.53
C CYS A 12 6.16 -5.48 -18.06
N ILE A 13 6.34 -5.74 -16.78
CA ILE A 13 7.39 -6.64 -16.29
C ILE A 13 7.06 -8.06 -16.77
N ARG A 14 8.04 -8.91 -17.01
CA ARG A 14 7.79 -10.30 -17.42
C ARG A 14 7.11 -11.06 -16.29
N ASP A 15 6.16 -11.94 -16.60
CA ASP A 15 5.35 -12.71 -15.65
C ASP A 15 6.21 -13.40 -14.57
N ARG A 16 7.36 -13.97 -14.97
CA ARG A 16 8.28 -14.64 -14.04
C ARG A 16 8.82 -13.73 -12.96
N GLU A 17 9.05 -12.45 -13.25
CA GLU A 17 9.58 -11.48 -12.28
C GLU A 17 8.55 -11.10 -11.23
N TYR A 18 7.23 -11.19 -11.55
CA TYR A 18 6.18 -11.10 -10.54
C TYR A 18 6.11 -12.33 -9.65
N VAL A 19 6.31 -13.53 -10.23
CA VAL A 19 6.24 -14.78 -9.49
C VAL A 19 7.45 -14.92 -8.55
N ASP A 20 8.66 -14.68 -9.06
CA ASP A 20 9.92 -14.90 -8.35
C ASP A 20 10.32 -13.67 -7.49
N GLY A 21 9.87 -12.46 -7.85
CA GLY A 21 10.21 -11.20 -7.17
C GLY A 21 9.58 -11.07 -5.79
N ASN A 22 10.22 -10.29 -4.92
CA ASN A 22 9.76 -10.05 -3.55
C ASN A 22 9.16 -8.65 -3.32
N SER A 23 9.21 -7.77 -4.32
CA SER A 23 8.83 -6.35 -4.17
C SER A 23 7.33 -6.08 -4.26
N SER A 24 6.50 -7.11 -4.49
CA SER A 24 5.02 -7.00 -4.57
C SER A 24 4.53 -5.94 -5.58
N HIS A 25 5.24 -5.76 -6.69
CA HIS A 25 4.93 -4.75 -7.72
C HIS A 25 3.47 -4.77 -8.17
N GLY A 26 2.74 -3.67 -7.93
CA GLY A 26 1.34 -3.48 -8.32
C GLY A 26 0.35 -4.45 -7.70
N ALA A 27 0.82 -5.31 -6.81
CA ALA A 27 0.02 -6.41 -6.29
C ALA A 27 -0.99 -5.94 -5.23
N LEU A 28 -2.08 -6.69 -5.13
CA LEU A 28 -2.91 -6.69 -3.95
C LEU A 28 -2.18 -7.39 -2.82
N VAL A 29 -2.08 -6.73 -1.68
CA VAL A 29 -1.42 -7.23 -0.47
C VAL A 29 -2.45 -7.51 0.62
N GLY A 30 -2.32 -8.65 1.25
CA GLY A 30 -3.16 -9.17 2.33
C GLY A 30 -2.73 -10.59 2.74
N ARG A 31 -3.39 -11.19 3.76
CA ARG A 31 -4.59 -10.75 4.51
C ARG A 31 -4.37 -9.47 5.32
N TYR A 32 -3.15 -9.24 5.82
CA TYR A 32 -2.78 -8.04 6.54
C TYR A 32 -1.59 -7.35 5.85
N ALA A 33 -1.83 -6.15 5.33
CA ALA A 33 -0.82 -5.30 4.71
C ALA A 33 0.13 -4.73 5.77
N ASN A 34 1.41 -4.58 5.40
CA ASN A 34 2.48 -4.11 6.26
C ASN A 34 2.79 -5.08 7.43
N ARG A 35 3.46 -4.62 8.49
CA ARG A 35 4.05 -5.45 9.54
C ARG A 35 3.09 -5.76 10.68
N ILE A 36 3.27 -6.95 11.29
CA ILE A 36 2.72 -7.35 12.58
C ILE A 36 3.89 -7.81 13.45
N GLY A 37 4.11 -7.09 14.56
CA GLY A 37 5.21 -7.33 15.48
C GLY A 37 5.13 -8.71 16.15
N GLY A 38 6.29 -9.40 16.25
CA GLY A 38 6.39 -10.73 16.82
C GLY A 38 5.59 -11.82 16.10
N ALA A 39 5.12 -11.55 14.87
CA ALA A 39 4.31 -12.46 14.06
C ALA A 39 3.14 -13.09 14.84
N LYS A 40 2.42 -12.30 15.62
CA LYS A 40 1.28 -12.78 16.43
C LYS A 40 0.16 -11.77 16.49
N ILE A 41 -1.06 -12.26 16.56
CA ILE A 41 -2.28 -11.47 16.74
C ILE A 41 -3.14 -12.07 17.84
N ASN A 42 -3.96 -11.23 18.48
CA ASN A 42 -5.04 -11.69 19.33
C ASN A 42 -6.38 -11.35 18.67
N VAL A 43 -7.18 -12.37 18.43
CA VAL A 43 -8.52 -12.22 17.87
C VAL A 43 -9.51 -12.85 18.83
N SER A 44 -10.42 -12.05 19.37
CA SER A 44 -11.46 -12.49 20.30
C SER A 44 -10.93 -13.29 21.50
N GLY A 45 -9.77 -12.88 22.04
CA GLY A 45 -9.15 -13.50 23.22
C GLY A 45 -8.26 -14.72 22.92
N ARG A 46 -8.14 -15.13 21.66
CA ARG A 46 -7.25 -16.22 21.24
C ARG A 46 -6.03 -15.68 20.49
N GLU A 47 -4.84 -16.12 20.92
CA GLU A 47 -3.59 -15.82 20.21
C GLU A 47 -3.43 -16.74 18.99
N TYR A 48 -3.02 -16.14 17.86
CA TYR A 48 -2.62 -16.82 16.64
C TYR A 48 -1.19 -16.42 16.30
N ARG A 49 -0.35 -17.40 15.99
CA ARG A 49 1.03 -17.20 15.54
C ARG A 49 1.07 -17.27 14.04
N LEU A 50 1.39 -16.15 13.41
CA LEU A 50 1.50 -16.00 11.96
C LEU A 50 2.89 -16.43 11.46
N SER A 51 3.06 -16.53 10.16
CA SER A 51 4.36 -16.80 9.53
C SER A 51 5.32 -15.64 9.76
N ALA A 52 6.51 -15.92 10.29
CA ALA A 52 7.54 -14.91 10.57
C ALA A 52 8.45 -14.71 9.35
N ASN A 53 7.93 -14.05 8.32
CA ASN A 53 8.60 -13.84 7.04
C ASN A 53 9.43 -12.55 6.95
N ASP A 54 9.38 -11.68 7.98
CA ASP A 54 10.20 -10.48 8.09
C ASP A 54 11.19 -10.62 9.24
N ASN A 55 12.50 -10.63 8.90
CA ASN A 55 13.61 -10.84 9.84
C ASN A 55 13.50 -12.08 10.74
N LYS A 56 12.67 -13.08 10.37
CA LYS A 56 12.35 -14.28 11.17
C LYS A 56 11.68 -13.97 12.52
N VAL A 57 11.20 -12.77 12.70
CA VAL A 57 10.58 -12.27 13.94
C VAL A 57 9.19 -11.72 13.68
N ASN A 58 9.02 -10.92 12.65
CA ASN A 58 7.77 -10.25 12.34
C ASN A 58 7.06 -10.91 11.15
N HIS A 59 5.80 -10.59 11.01
CA HIS A 59 5.00 -10.93 9.84
C HIS A 59 4.88 -9.70 8.94
N LEU A 60 5.00 -9.87 7.63
CA LEU A 60 4.93 -8.79 6.64
C LEU A 60 4.05 -9.21 5.46
N HIS A 61 3.15 -8.33 5.05
CA HIS A 61 2.37 -8.42 3.82
C HIS A 61 1.61 -9.74 3.60
N GLY A 62 1.12 -10.35 4.69
CA GLY A 62 0.32 -11.58 4.60
C GLY A 62 1.13 -12.87 4.58
N GLY A 63 2.45 -12.82 4.83
CA GLY A 63 3.29 -14.01 5.02
C GLY A 63 4.15 -14.38 3.82
N PHE A 64 4.68 -15.61 3.84
CA PHE A 64 5.52 -16.13 2.76
C PHE A 64 4.75 -16.30 1.45
N PHE A 65 3.48 -16.65 1.55
CA PHE A 65 2.56 -16.84 0.42
C PHE A 65 1.34 -15.94 0.58
N GLY A 66 1.58 -14.63 0.72
CA GLY A 66 0.54 -13.62 0.77
C GLY A 66 -0.26 -13.50 -0.54
N TYR A 67 -1.22 -12.60 -0.59
CA TYR A 67 -2.15 -12.47 -1.72
C TYR A 67 -1.50 -12.06 -3.03
N ASN A 68 -0.32 -11.45 -2.98
CA ASN A 68 0.56 -11.17 -4.12
C ASN A 68 1.14 -12.43 -4.80
N LYS A 69 1.08 -13.59 -4.14
CA LYS A 69 1.56 -14.90 -4.64
C LYS A 69 0.43 -15.87 -4.94
N ARG A 70 -0.83 -15.41 -4.91
CA ARG A 70 -2.00 -16.25 -5.18
C ARG A 70 -2.55 -16.02 -6.58
N VAL A 71 -3.16 -17.07 -7.13
CA VAL A 71 -3.92 -16.96 -8.37
C VAL A 71 -5.33 -16.51 -8.04
N TRP A 72 -5.77 -15.43 -8.69
CA TRP A 72 -7.08 -14.85 -8.54
C TRP A 72 -7.98 -15.25 -9.70
N THR A 73 -9.28 -15.41 -9.44
CA THR A 73 -10.29 -15.60 -10.49
C THR A 73 -10.74 -14.25 -11.02
N VAL A 74 -11.09 -14.19 -12.29
CA VAL A 74 -11.81 -13.05 -12.87
C VAL A 74 -13.30 -13.34 -12.68
N ASP A 75 -13.92 -12.62 -11.74
CA ASP A 75 -15.34 -12.84 -11.39
C ASP A 75 -16.27 -12.03 -12.30
N ALA A 76 -15.84 -10.86 -12.76
CA ALA A 76 -16.58 -10.01 -13.70
C ALA A 76 -15.66 -9.11 -14.50
N MET A 77 -16.09 -8.76 -15.71
CA MET A 77 -15.49 -7.75 -16.57
C MET A 77 -16.59 -6.91 -17.20
N ASP A 78 -16.38 -5.60 -17.26
CA ASP A 78 -17.23 -4.64 -17.96
C ASP A 78 -16.33 -3.78 -18.87
N GLY A 79 -16.64 -3.77 -20.16
CA GLY A 79 -15.94 -2.99 -21.19
C GLY A 79 -16.67 -1.69 -21.58
N GLY A 80 -17.61 -1.20 -20.75
CA GLY A 80 -18.36 0.03 -20.99
C GLY A 80 -17.50 1.30 -20.93
N ASP A 81 -18.13 2.45 -20.78
CA ASP A 81 -17.46 3.78 -20.79
C ASP A 81 -16.40 3.91 -19.68
N GLU A 82 -16.62 3.27 -18.55
CA GLU A 82 -15.63 3.16 -17.47
C GLU A 82 -15.29 1.68 -17.24
N PRO A 83 -14.36 1.14 -18.04
CA PRO A 83 -14.07 -0.29 -18.02
C PRO A 83 -13.59 -0.76 -16.65
N SER A 84 -14.03 -1.95 -16.27
CA SER A 84 -13.67 -2.52 -14.98
C SER A 84 -13.42 -4.02 -15.03
N VAL A 85 -12.64 -4.51 -14.08
CA VAL A 85 -12.43 -5.93 -13.82
C VAL A 85 -12.55 -6.19 -12.32
N THR A 86 -13.25 -7.28 -11.98
CA THR A 86 -13.37 -7.75 -10.60
C THR A 86 -12.63 -9.07 -10.45
N PHE A 87 -11.71 -9.09 -9.51
CA PHE A 87 -10.98 -10.30 -9.13
C PHE A 87 -11.52 -10.85 -7.81
N GLY A 88 -11.68 -12.17 -7.75
CA GLY A 88 -12.07 -12.91 -6.56
C GLY A 88 -10.99 -13.84 -6.04
N TYR A 89 -10.93 -14.00 -4.73
CA TYR A 89 -10.10 -14.98 -4.06
C TYR A 89 -10.78 -15.49 -2.79
N VAL A 90 -10.66 -16.78 -2.53
CA VAL A 90 -11.08 -17.39 -1.26
C VAL A 90 -9.85 -17.85 -0.51
N SER A 91 -9.48 -17.10 0.53
CA SER A 91 -8.39 -17.44 1.44
C SER A 91 -8.92 -18.44 2.49
N PRO A 92 -8.47 -19.71 2.49
CA PRO A 92 -8.97 -20.71 3.43
C PRO A 92 -8.63 -20.40 4.87
N ASP A 93 -9.39 -20.94 5.82
CA ASP A 93 -9.04 -20.90 7.25
C ASP A 93 -7.64 -21.50 7.47
N GLY A 94 -6.82 -20.81 8.26
CA GLY A 94 -5.45 -21.22 8.54
C GLY A 94 -4.42 -20.84 7.46
N GLU A 95 -4.80 -20.17 6.37
CA GLU A 95 -3.83 -19.67 5.41
C GLU A 95 -2.89 -18.67 6.10
N GLU A 96 -1.57 -18.88 6.01
CA GLU A 96 -0.53 -18.13 6.75
C GLU A 96 -0.85 -18.02 8.26
N ASN A 97 -1.64 -18.98 8.78
CA ASN A 97 -2.15 -19.11 10.15
C ASN A 97 -3.18 -18.05 10.59
N TYR A 98 -3.79 -17.32 9.67
CA TYR A 98 -4.91 -16.46 9.98
C TYR A 98 -6.21 -17.25 10.22
N PRO A 99 -7.04 -16.86 11.21
CA PRO A 99 -8.34 -17.51 11.44
C PRO A 99 -9.38 -17.12 10.39
N GLY A 100 -10.24 -18.06 10.06
CA GLY A 100 -11.41 -17.91 9.22
C GLY A 100 -11.14 -17.94 7.72
N THR A 101 -12.11 -18.52 6.99
CA THR A 101 -12.15 -18.47 5.54
C THR A 101 -12.59 -17.08 5.10
N LEU A 102 -11.76 -16.36 4.34
CA LEU A 102 -12.05 -15.02 3.87
C LEU A 102 -12.38 -15.03 2.38
N LYS A 103 -13.59 -14.61 2.04
CA LYS A 103 -14.00 -14.35 0.64
C LYS A 103 -13.68 -12.90 0.32
N ILE A 104 -12.90 -12.67 -0.75
CA ILE A 104 -12.39 -11.36 -1.14
C ILE A 104 -12.82 -11.07 -2.56
N SER A 105 -13.26 -9.85 -2.81
CA SER A 105 -13.53 -9.31 -4.13
C SER A 105 -12.86 -7.93 -4.25
N VAL A 106 -12.11 -7.73 -5.32
CA VAL A 106 -11.45 -6.45 -5.60
C VAL A 106 -11.79 -6.02 -7.02
N LYS A 107 -12.45 -4.86 -7.13
CA LYS A 107 -12.82 -4.27 -8.42
C LYS A 107 -11.88 -3.13 -8.75
N TYR A 108 -11.30 -3.19 -9.94
CA TYR A 108 -10.52 -2.12 -10.54
C TYR A 108 -11.36 -1.46 -11.62
N THR A 109 -11.55 -0.14 -11.53
CA THR A 109 -12.30 0.64 -12.52
C THR A 109 -11.42 1.76 -13.05
N LEU A 110 -11.37 1.90 -14.37
CA LEU A 110 -10.72 3.01 -15.04
C LEU A 110 -11.78 4.05 -15.40
N THR A 111 -11.71 5.24 -14.80
CA THR A 111 -12.74 6.26 -14.95
C THR A 111 -12.43 7.24 -16.08
N ASN A 112 -13.47 7.89 -16.61
CA ASN A 112 -13.35 8.96 -17.59
C ASN A 112 -12.65 10.23 -17.02
N SER A 113 -12.54 10.32 -15.69
CA SER A 113 -11.78 11.39 -15.01
C SER A 113 -10.30 11.07 -14.82
N ASN A 114 -9.75 10.10 -15.56
CA ASN A 114 -8.36 9.64 -15.47
C ASN A 114 -8.01 9.08 -14.09
N ALA A 115 -8.92 8.35 -13.44
CA ALA A 115 -8.64 7.71 -12.18
C ALA A 115 -8.69 6.19 -12.29
N LEU A 116 -7.79 5.52 -11.57
CA LEU A 116 -7.89 4.11 -11.24
C LEU A 116 -8.52 3.99 -9.85
N VAL A 117 -9.75 3.47 -9.82
CA VAL A 117 -10.48 3.20 -8.57
C VAL A 117 -10.31 1.73 -8.22
N ILE A 118 -9.97 1.45 -6.97
CA ILE A 118 -9.79 0.10 -6.42
C ILE A 118 -10.76 -0.05 -5.24
N ASP A 119 -11.83 -0.83 -5.46
CA ASP A 119 -12.82 -1.15 -4.44
C ASP A 119 -12.54 -2.52 -3.84
N TYR A 120 -12.32 -2.57 -2.53
CA TYR A 120 -12.06 -3.78 -1.77
C TYR A 120 -13.30 -4.20 -1.00
N THR A 121 -13.70 -5.46 -1.12
CA THR A 121 -14.76 -6.06 -0.29
C THR A 121 -14.29 -7.42 0.21
N ALA A 122 -14.50 -7.70 1.49
CA ALA A 122 -14.20 -9.02 2.04
C ALA A 122 -15.15 -9.38 3.19
N VAL A 123 -15.43 -10.69 3.33
CA VAL A 123 -16.26 -11.25 4.42
C VAL A 123 -15.64 -12.56 4.88
N SER A 124 -15.49 -12.73 6.20
CA SER A 124 -14.99 -13.96 6.80
C SER A 124 -16.11 -14.74 7.51
N ASP A 125 -15.97 -16.06 7.55
CA ASP A 125 -16.85 -16.96 8.33
C ASP A 125 -16.49 -17.02 9.82
N ALA A 126 -15.34 -16.45 10.21
CA ALA A 126 -14.91 -16.33 11.60
C ALA A 126 -14.35 -14.95 11.89
N ASP A 127 -14.19 -14.60 13.18
CA ASP A 127 -13.51 -13.38 13.58
C ASP A 127 -12.07 -13.40 13.07
N THR A 128 -11.63 -12.33 12.41
CA THR A 128 -10.30 -12.25 11.82
C THR A 128 -9.81 -10.80 11.67
N VAL A 129 -8.54 -10.61 11.36
CA VAL A 129 -8.00 -9.30 10.99
C VAL A 129 -7.99 -9.15 9.47
N ILE A 130 -8.34 -7.95 8.97
CA ILE A 130 -8.31 -7.64 7.54
C ILE A 130 -7.70 -6.27 7.35
N ASN A 131 -6.65 -6.21 6.52
CA ASN A 131 -6.04 -4.97 6.06
C ASN A 131 -5.49 -5.20 4.65
N LEU A 132 -6.24 -4.82 3.63
CA LEU A 132 -5.85 -4.98 2.23
C LEU A 132 -5.26 -3.67 1.72
N THR A 133 -4.24 -3.73 0.86
CA THR A 133 -3.71 -2.57 0.16
C THR A 133 -3.25 -2.93 -1.26
N ASN A 134 -2.98 -1.92 -2.08
CA ASN A 134 -2.29 -2.06 -3.36
C ASN A 134 -0.87 -1.51 -3.23
N HIS A 135 0.12 -2.28 -3.69
CA HIS A 135 1.54 -1.96 -3.58
C HIS A 135 2.14 -1.51 -4.93
N SER A 136 1.43 -0.61 -5.62
CA SER A 136 1.94 -0.04 -6.88
C SER A 136 3.07 0.94 -6.62
N TYR A 137 4.14 0.80 -7.41
CA TYR A 137 5.26 1.75 -7.45
C TYR A 137 5.03 2.75 -8.57
N PHE A 138 5.10 4.03 -8.25
CA PHE A 138 4.90 5.12 -9.20
C PHE A 138 6.18 5.92 -9.41
N ASN A 139 6.48 6.22 -10.68
CA ASN A 139 7.46 7.21 -11.08
C ASN A 139 6.85 8.07 -12.19
N LEU A 140 6.49 9.29 -11.87
CA LEU A 140 5.79 10.17 -12.81
C LEU A 140 6.69 10.71 -13.93
N LYS A 141 8.02 10.52 -13.86
CA LYS A 141 8.94 10.69 -15.02
C LYS A 141 8.78 9.55 -16.05
N GLY A 142 8.12 8.46 -15.66
CA GLY A 142 7.99 7.22 -16.43
C GLY A 142 8.83 6.08 -15.85
N ALA A 143 8.36 4.84 -16.03
CA ALA A 143 9.01 3.65 -15.49
C ALA A 143 10.47 3.53 -15.96
N GLY A 144 11.40 3.39 -15.01
CA GLY A 144 12.83 3.27 -15.28
C GLY A 144 13.51 4.55 -15.80
N ASN A 145 12.90 5.72 -15.64
CA ASN A 145 13.48 7.02 -15.98
C ASN A 145 14.08 7.71 -14.74
N GLY A 146 15.05 7.06 -14.11
CA GLY A 146 15.75 7.58 -12.94
C GLY A 146 14.98 7.37 -11.64
N ASP A 147 15.30 8.20 -10.63
CA ASP A 147 14.71 8.11 -9.30
C ASP A 147 13.57 9.13 -9.07
N ILE A 148 12.85 8.97 -7.95
CA ILE A 148 11.71 9.80 -7.57
C ILE A 148 12.07 10.92 -6.58
N LYS A 149 13.33 11.18 -6.33
CA LYS A 149 13.76 12.09 -5.27
C LYS A 149 13.37 13.55 -5.52
N ASP A 150 13.20 13.94 -6.78
CA ASP A 150 12.74 15.28 -7.18
C ASP A 150 11.21 15.41 -7.23
N HIS A 151 10.47 14.30 -7.11
CA HIS A 151 9.01 14.39 -7.02
C HIS A 151 8.63 15.19 -5.79
N VAL A 152 7.71 16.12 -5.96
CA VAL A 152 7.15 16.96 -4.90
C VAL A 152 5.94 16.24 -4.32
N VAL A 153 5.98 15.96 -3.02
CA VAL A 153 4.96 15.19 -2.32
C VAL A 153 4.26 16.08 -1.28
N GLN A 154 2.94 15.98 -1.23
CA GLN A 154 2.10 16.45 -0.13
C GLN A 154 1.35 15.27 0.48
N ILE A 155 1.27 15.21 1.82
CA ILE A 155 0.45 14.22 2.55
C ILE A 155 -0.41 14.97 3.55
N ASN A 156 -1.72 14.79 3.46
CA ASN A 156 -2.72 15.46 4.29
C ASN A 156 -2.86 14.78 5.66
N ALA A 157 -1.76 14.70 6.39
CA ALA A 157 -1.69 14.10 7.71
C ALA A 157 -0.98 15.01 8.70
N SER A 158 -1.53 15.11 9.92
CA SER A 158 -0.91 15.88 11.02
C SER A 158 -0.04 15.00 11.92
N GLN A 159 -0.18 13.68 11.82
CA GLN A 159 0.50 12.70 12.66
C GLN A 159 0.98 11.50 11.84
N TYR A 160 2.01 10.85 12.38
CA TYR A 160 2.55 9.60 11.85
C TYR A 160 2.79 8.62 13.01
N THR A 161 3.05 7.35 12.69
CA THR A 161 3.42 6.33 13.68
C THR A 161 4.94 6.20 13.75
N PRO A 162 5.61 6.64 14.83
CA PRO A 162 7.03 6.35 15.06
C PRO A 162 7.23 4.83 15.17
N VAL A 163 8.33 4.36 14.58
CA VAL A 163 8.70 2.95 14.53
C VAL A 163 9.98 2.67 15.32
N ASP A 164 10.17 1.42 15.70
CA ASP A 164 11.43 0.90 16.24
C ASP A 164 12.41 0.49 15.11
N GLU A 165 13.54 -0.11 15.49
CA GLU A 165 14.59 -0.56 14.57
C GLU A 165 14.11 -1.66 13.59
N LEU A 166 13.04 -2.38 13.92
CA LEU A 166 12.40 -3.39 13.08
C LEU A 166 11.21 -2.85 12.29
N LEU A 167 11.05 -1.51 12.26
CA LEU A 167 9.95 -0.81 11.59
C LEU A 167 8.56 -1.17 12.15
N ILE A 168 8.48 -1.58 13.41
CA ILE A 168 7.22 -1.83 14.11
C ILE A 168 6.77 -0.55 14.82
N PRO A 169 5.52 -0.08 14.65
CA PRO A 169 5.02 1.08 15.37
C PRO A 169 5.14 0.94 16.88
N THR A 170 5.69 1.98 17.52
CA THR A 170 5.83 2.03 18.98
C THR A 170 4.47 2.11 19.70
N GLY A 171 3.39 2.35 18.96
CA GLY A 171 2.04 2.60 19.48
C GLY A 171 1.77 4.08 19.78
N LYS A 172 2.77 4.94 19.66
CA LYS A 172 2.59 6.39 19.80
C LYS A 172 2.17 7.00 18.48
N LEU A 173 1.44 8.12 18.54
CA LEU A 173 1.20 9.03 17.44
C LEU A 173 2.05 10.27 17.67
N ALA A 174 2.89 10.64 16.71
CA ALA A 174 3.71 11.84 16.76
C ALA A 174 3.24 12.87 15.74
N PHE A 175 3.29 14.16 16.10
CA PHE A 175 3.01 15.23 15.15
C PHE A 175 4.13 15.33 14.11
N VAL A 176 3.74 15.57 12.86
CA VAL A 176 4.68 15.74 11.75
C VAL A 176 5.39 17.10 11.78
N THR A 177 4.76 18.12 12.37
CA THR A 177 5.22 19.51 12.36
C THR A 177 6.66 19.66 12.85
N GLY A 178 7.51 20.27 12.03
CA GLY A 178 8.92 20.51 12.36
C GLY A 178 9.83 19.30 12.19
N THR A 179 9.31 18.17 11.72
CA THR A 179 10.07 16.94 11.47
C THR A 179 10.31 16.71 9.98
N ALA A 180 11.11 15.70 9.63
CA ALA A 180 11.25 15.22 8.25
C ALA A 180 9.94 14.69 7.65
N PHE A 181 8.96 14.34 8.49
CA PHE A 181 7.66 13.81 8.09
C PHE A 181 6.61 14.91 7.81
N ASP A 182 6.94 16.19 7.91
CA ASP A 182 6.01 17.28 7.61
C ASP A 182 5.86 17.49 6.09
N PHE A 183 4.89 16.78 5.52
CA PHE A 183 4.46 16.91 4.13
C PHE A 183 3.14 17.68 3.97
N LYS A 184 2.68 18.40 5.00
CA LYS A 184 1.48 19.27 4.89
C LYS A 184 1.69 20.37 3.85
N THR A 185 2.90 20.91 3.78
CA THR A 185 3.36 21.74 2.68
C THR A 185 4.12 20.88 1.68
N PRO A 186 3.79 20.95 0.39
CA PRO A 186 4.48 20.18 -0.64
C PRO A 186 6.00 20.39 -0.60
N LYS A 187 6.78 19.31 -0.66
CA LYS A 187 8.23 19.37 -0.70
C LYS A 187 8.84 18.22 -1.52
N PRO A 188 10.04 18.41 -2.11
CA PRO A 188 10.75 17.32 -2.78
C PRO A 188 11.09 16.18 -1.80
N VAL A 189 10.98 14.94 -2.27
CA VAL A 189 11.32 13.74 -1.48
C VAL A 189 12.73 13.84 -0.91
N ARG A 190 13.70 14.30 -1.70
CA ARG A 190 15.12 14.42 -1.28
C ARG A 190 15.37 15.41 -0.15
N GLN A 191 14.49 16.38 0.07
CA GLN A 191 14.79 17.54 0.94
C GLN A 191 15.33 17.14 2.33
N ASP A 192 14.69 16.19 3.00
CA ASP A 192 15.11 15.78 4.34
C ASP A 192 16.09 14.60 4.32
N MET A 193 16.28 13.98 3.18
CA MET A 193 17.37 13.02 2.95
C MET A 193 18.70 13.74 2.79
N ASP A 194 18.76 14.75 1.92
CA ASP A 194 19.97 15.49 1.59
C ASP A 194 20.46 16.38 2.74
N ASN A 195 19.54 16.90 3.58
CA ASN A 195 19.89 17.68 4.77
C ASN A 195 20.23 16.81 6.01
N GLY A 196 20.21 15.48 5.85
CA GLY A 196 20.60 14.51 6.88
C GLY A 196 19.59 14.24 7.98
N LYS A 197 18.39 14.83 7.93
CA LYS A 197 17.32 14.56 8.91
C LYS A 197 16.75 13.13 8.78
N LEU A 198 16.72 12.61 7.54
CA LEU A 198 16.22 11.25 7.25
C LEU A 198 17.06 10.59 6.13
N PRO A 199 18.35 10.30 6.35
CA PRO A 199 19.25 9.86 5.29
C PRO A 199 18.87 8.52 4.65
N ASN A 200 18.14 7.68 5.38
CA ASN A 200 17.67 6.38 4.87
C ASN A 200 16.35 6.48 4.06
N GLY A 201 15.71 7.66 4.06
CA GLY A 201 14.47 7.91 3.34
C GLY A 201 13.21 7.40 4.06
N TYR A 202 12.10 7.35 3.32
CA TYR A 202 10.77 7.15 3.89
C TYR A 202 10.27 5.71 3.71
N ASP A 203 9.86 5.09 4.81
CA ASP A 203 9.02 3.89 4.90
C ASP A 203 8.15 4.04 6.15
N HIS A 204 7.19 4.98 6.10
CA HIS A 204 6.47 5.42 7.29
C HIS A 204 4.97 5.56 7.03
N ASN A 205 4.19 5.28 8.07
CA ASN A 205 2.74 5.33 8.06
C ASN A 205 2.23 6.68 8.62
N PHE A 206 1.36 7.33 7.86
CA PHE A 206 0.74 8.62 8.19
C PHE A 206 -0.73 8.43 8.51
N ILE A 207 -1.23 9.14 9.54
CA ILE A 207 -2.60 9.03 10.02
C ILE A 207 -3.49 10.03 9.28
N LEU A 208 -4.51 9.53 8.60
CA LEU A 208 -5.46 10.32 7.82
C LEU A 208 -6.73 10.66 8.60
N GLY A 209 -7.10 9.86 9.60
CA GLY A 209 -8.29 10.04 10.42
C GLY A 209 -9.14 8.78 10.50
N ASP A 210 -10.45 8.93 10.78
CA ASP A 210 -11.35 7.80 10.98
C ASP A 210 -11.57 7.01 9.69
N PRO A 211 -11.68 5.66 9.77
CA PRO A 211 -12.00 4.82 8.63
C PRO A 211 -13.42 5.08 8.11
N GLY A 212 -13.65 4.85 6.81
CA GLY A 212 -14.96 5.00 6.16
C GLY A 212 -15.27 6.43 5.69
N VAL A 213 -14.35 7.38 5.85
CA VAL A 213 -14.51 8.76 5.35
C VAL A 213 -13.56 8.99 4.19
N MET A 214 -14.09 9.13 2.97
CA MET A 214 -13.30 9.41 1.77
C MET A 214 -12.62 10.79 1.86
N ARG A 215 -11.30 10.83 1.60
CA ARG A 215 -10.50 12.05 1.64
C ARG A 215 -9.33 12.00 0.68
N THR A 216 -8.83 13.17 0.28
CA THR A 216 -7.53 13.28 -0.38
C THR A 216 -6.44 13.00 0.66
N ALA A 217 -5.72 11.91 0.46
CA ALA A 217 -4.65 11.46 1.37
C ALA A 217 -3.31 12.10 1.01
N ALA A 218 -2.98 12.10 -0.28
CA ALA A 218 -1.70 12.60 -0.76
C ALA A 218 -1.81 13.14 -2.19
N GLU A 219 -0.83 13.95 -2.57
CA GLU A 219 -0.59 14.40 -3.94
C GLU A 219 0.90 14.29 -4.25
N VAL A 220 1.22 13.83 -5.45
CA VAL A 220 2.58 13.75 -5.98
C VAL A 220 2.63 14.51 -7.30
N CYS A 221 3.57 15.44 -7.44
CA CYS A 221 3.83 16.15 -8.69
C CYS A 221 5.26 15.87 -9.15
N GLU A 222 5.43 15.59 -10.42
CA GLU A 222 6.75 15.54 -11.07
C GLU A 222 6.99 16.86 -11.80
N PRO A 223 7.97 17.68 -11.35
CA PRO A 223 8.07 19.07 -11.81
C PRO A 223 8.46 19.26 -13.28
N GLU A 224 9.23 18.33 -13.87
CA GLU A 224 9.70 18.48 -15.26
C GLU A 224 8.61 18.18 -16.29
N THR A 225 7.74 17.20 -16.00
CA THR A 225 6.66 16.79 -16.90
C THR A 225 5.31 17.42 -16.57
N GLY A 226 5.18 18.01 -15.39
CA GLY A 226 3.93 18.53 -14.85
C GLY A 226 2.92 17.45 -14.45
N ARG A 227 3.27 16.16 -14.53
CA ARG A 227 2.35 15.08 -14.16
C ARG A 227 2.07 15.07 -12.65
N VAL A 228 0.79 14.86 -12.33
CA VAL A 228 0.30 14.83 -10.96
C VAL A 228 -0.46 13.54 -10.72
N MET A 229 -0.26 12.95 -9.55
CA MET A 229 -1.08 11.85 -9.03
C MET A 229 -1.68 12.28 -7.69
N THR A 230 -3.01 12.27 -7.60
CA THR A 230 -3.77 12.50 -6.36
C THR A 230 -4.27 11.16 -5.84
N VAL A 231 -3.98 10.86 -4.58
CA VAL A 231 -4.46 9.65 -3.91
C VAL A 231 -5.60 10.00 -2.97
N LYS A 232 -6.75 9.31 -3.16
CA LYS A 232 -7.91 9.45 -2.28
C LYS A 232 -8.24 8.09 -1.66
N THR A 233 -8.68 8.08 -0.40
CA THR A 233 -9.07 6.84 0.28
C THR A 233 -9.99 7.13 1.47
N ASP A 234 -10.78 6.13 1.84
CA ASP A 234 -11.56 6.07 3.07
C ASP A 234 -10.91 5.22 4.17
N LYS A 235 -9.67 4.77 3.96
CA LYS A 235 -8.86 4.09 4.98
C LYS A 235 -8.24 5.07 5.95
N PRO A 236 -7.93 4.63 7.20
CA PRO A 236 -7.50 5.55 8.27
C PRO A 236 -6.07 6.05 8.15
N ALA A 237 -5.24 5.41 7.32
CA ALA A 237 -3.83 5.72 7.21
C ALA A 237 -3.29 5.45 5.80
N ILE A 238 -2.08 5.96 5.53
CA ILE A 238 -1.35 5.72 4.30
C ILE A 238 0.14 5.50 4.59
N GLN A 239 0.73 4.45 4.03
CA GLN A 239 2.17 4.24 4.02
C GLN A 239 2.79 5.01 2.87
N PHE A 240 3.85 5.77 3.16
CA PHE A 240 4.70 6.38 2.17
C PHE A 240 6.05 5.66 2.15
N TYR A 241 6.31 4.94 1.06
CA TYR A 241 7.53 4.17 0.83
C TYR A 241 8.19 4.61 -0.46
N ILE A 242 9.51 4.79 -0.46
CA ILE A 242 10.24 5.36 -1.59
C ILE A 242 11.15 4.35 -2.29
N GLY A 243 10.79 3.08 -2.31
CA GLY A 243 11.53 2.06 -3.03
C GLY A 243 12.95 1.83 -2.53
N ILE A 244 13.19 1.90 -1.23
CA ILE A 244 14.50 1.73 -0.60
C ILE A 244 15.08 0.33 -0.85
N GLY A 245 14.22 -0.68 -0.92
CA GLY A 245 14.57 -2.09 -1.11
C GLY A 245 14.75 -2.51 -2.57
N LEU A 246 14.49 -1.62 -3.54
CA LEU A 246 14.72 -1.94 -4.95
C LEU A 246 16.25 -2.01 -5.22
N ASP A 247 16.70 -3.10 -5.86
CA ASP A 247 18.12 -3.34 -6.10
C ASP A 247 18.36 -3.97 -7.50
N GLY A 248 18.22 -3.13 -8.53
CA GLY A 248 18.51 -3.53 -9.90
C GLY A 248 17.53 -4.53 -10.49
N GLU A 249 16.30 -4.56 -10.01
CA GLU A 249 15.24 -5.43 -10.51
C GLU A 249 14.97 -5.19 -12.00
N ASN A 250 14.59 -6.23 -12.72
CA ASN A 250 14.27 -6.09 -14.13
C ASN A 250 12.94 -5.35 -14.31
N GLY A 251 13.00 -4.26 -15.02
CA GLY A 251 11.85 -3.42 -15.33
C GLY A 251 11.46 -3.48 -16.81
N LYS A 252 10.55 -2.60 -17.20
CA LYS A 252 10.06 -2.45 -18.56
C LYS A 252 11.19 -2.15 -19.54
N ASN A 253 11.10 -2.71 -20.74
CA ASN A 253 12.01 -2.42 -21.86
C ASN A 253 13.49 -2.61 -21.52
N GLY A 254 13.82 -3.58 -20.65
CA GLY A 254 15.20 -3.90 -20.25
C GLY A 254 15.82 -2.86 -19.29
N LYS A 255 15.05 -1.90 -18.79
CA LYS A 255 15.53 -0.97 -17.77
C LYS A 255 15.63 -1.65 -16.40
N LYS A 256 16.43 -1.10 -15.51
CA LYS A 256 16.60 -1.58 -14.13
C LYS A 256 15.89 -0.64 -13.16
N TYR A 257 15.20 -1.24 -12.19
CA TYR A 257 14.64 -0.52 -11.06
C TYR A 257 15.62 -0.59 -9.89
N ASN A 258 16.37 0.49 -9.75
CA ASN A 258 17.33 0.67 -8.66
C ASN A 258 16.64 1.33 -7.46
N LYS A 259 17.35 1.44 -6.35
CA LYS A 259 16.92 2.17 -5.16
C LYS A 259 16.32 3.52 -5.55
N TYR A 260 15.14 3.83 -5.02
CA TYR A 260 14.36 5.04 -5.31
C TYR A 260 13.78 5.15 -6.73
N ALA A 261 13.74 4.07 -7.51
CA ALA A 261 13.15 4.12 -8.85
C ALA A 261 11.62 4.32 -8.88
N GLY A 262 10.95 4.13 -7.76
CA GLY A 262 9.51 4.35 -7.61
C GLY A 262 9.12 4.63 -6.17
N LEU A 263 7.97 5.25 -5.96
CA LEU A 263 7.35 5.46 -4.66
C LEU A 263 6.02 4.73 -4.55
N CYS A 264 5.66 4.30 -3.33
CA CYS A 264 4.38 3.69 -3.01
C CYS A 264 3.59 4.59 -2.05
N LEU A 265 2.28 4.68 -2.29
CA LEU A 265 1.30 5.33 -1.43
C LEU A 265 0.19 4.32 -1.14
N GLU A 266 0.39 3.53 -0.08
CA GLU A 266 -0.42 2.38 0.26
C GLU A 266 -1.45 2.77 1.33
N SER A 267 -2.71 2.93 0.93
CA SER A 267 -3.77 3.17 1.88
C SER A 267 -4.05 1.92 2.71
N GLN A 268 -4.14 2.04 4.03
CA GLN A 268 -4.16 0.89 4.93
C GLN A 268 -4.70 1.25 6.33
N PHE A 269 -4.90 0.23 7.18
CA PHE A 269 -4.82 0.39 8.63
C PHE A 269 -3.35 0.49 9.03
N SER A 270 -3.04 1.19 10.12
CA SER A 270 -1.66 1.33 10.58
C SER A 270 -1.01 -0.04 10.81
N PRO A 271 0.31 -0.17 10.53
CA PRO A 271 1.01 -1.42 10.81
C PRO A 271 0.85 -1.81 12.28
N ASP A 272 0.85 -3.11 12.55
CA ASP A 272 0.71 -3.71 13.88
C ASP A 272 -0.58 -3.33 14.65
N THR A 273 -1.61 -2.83 13.96
CA THR A 273 -2.91 -2.47 14.59
C THR A 273 -3.50 -3.61 15.44
N PRO A 274 -3.41 -4.91 15.09
CA PRO A 274 -3.93 -5.98 15.94
C PRO A 274 -3.32 -6.02 17.35
N ASN A 275 -2.11 -5.47 17.52
CA ASN A 275 -1.37 -5.41 18.79
C ASN A 275 -1.35 -4.00 19.40
N LYS A 276 -2.07 -3.04 18.82
CA LYS A 276 -2.11 -1.62 19.22
C LYS A 276 -3.56 -1.18 19.46
N PRO A 277 -4.14 -1.43 20.62
CA PRO A 277 -5.56 -1.16 20.90
C PRO A 277 -5.96 0.32 20.79
N GLN A 278 -4.99 1.23 20.78
CA GLN A 278 -5.20 2.67 20.56
C GLN A 278 -5.41 3.06 19.11
N PHE A 279 -5.14 2.16 18.15
CA PHE A 279 -5.41 2.39 16.73
C PHE A 279 -6.84 1.94 16.37
N PRO A 280 -7.46 2.48 15.30
CA PRO A 280 -8.74 2.00 14.81
C PRO A 280 -8.69 0.51 14.53
N THR A 281 -9.66 -0.26 15.04
CA THR A 281 -9.64 -1.72 14.94
C THR A 281 -9.68 -2.21 13.49
N CYS A 282 -8.88 -3.23 13.18
CA CYS A 282 -8.89 -3.99 11.94
C CYS A 282 -9.45 -5.41 12.12
N VAL A 283 -10.01 -5.70 13.31
CA VAL A 283 -10.68 -6.97 13.60
C VAL A 283 -12.12 -6.90 13.11
N TYR A 284 -12.50 -7.84 12.28
CA TYR A 284 -13.85 -8.02 11.73
C TYR A 284 -14.48 -9.27 12.31
N LYS A 285 -15.73 -9.15 12.73
CA LYS A 285 -16.53 -10.28 13.23
C LYS A 285 -16.98 -11.18 12.08
N ALA A 286 -17.25 -12.44 12.40
CA ALA A 286 -17.86 -13.37 11.45
C ALA A 286 -19.08 -12.74 10.76
N GLY A 287 -19.10 -12.76 9.43
CA GLY A 287 -20.16 -12.15 8.60
C GLY A 287 -20.10 -10.63 8.45
N GLN A 288 -19.21 -9.93 9.17
CA GLN A 288 -19.03 -8.49 9.02
C GLN A 288 -18.29 -8.19 7.71
N THR A 289 -18.80 -7.21 6.96
CA THR A 289 -18.19 -6.80 5.69
C THR A 289 -17.07 -5.79 5.92
N TYR A 290 -15.86 -6.11 5.42
CA TYR A 290 -14.80 -5.16 5.15
C TYR A 290 -15.09 -4.49 3.80
N ARG A 291 -15.11 -3.14 3.76
CA ARG A 291 -15.29 -2.40 2.50
C ARG A 291 -14.53 -1.09 2.56
N PHE A 292 -13.62 -0.88 1.60
CA PHE A 292 -12.84 0.35 1.45
C PHE A 292 -12.51 0.60 -0.02
N THR A 293 -12.16 1.86 -0.31
CA THR A 293 -11.79 2.32 -1.65
C THR A 293 -10.45 3.06 -1.62
N THR A 294 -9.66 2.86 -2.66
CA THR A 294 -8.47 3.67 -2.98
C THR A 294 -8.61 4.20 -4.39
N VAL A 295 -8.29 5.46 -4.59
CA VAL A 295 -8.33 6.12 -5.91
C VAL A 295 -6.97 6.72 -6.21
N TYR A 296 -6.42 6.39 -7.37
CA TYR A 296 -5.26 7.06 -7.96
C TYR A 296 -5.76 7.88 -9.16
N GLU A 297 -5.82 9.19 -9.01
CA GLU A 297 -6.30 10.12 -10.04
C GLU A 297 -5.12 10.86 -10.65
N PHE A 298 -5.04 10.88 -11.99
CA PHE A 298 -3.92 11.46 -12.71
C PHE A 298 -4.35 12.72 -13.49
N SER A 299 -3.46 13.73 -13.44
CA SER A 299 -3.63 14.99 -14.16
C SER A 299 -2.29 15.58 -14.59
N VAL A 300 -2.32 16.75 -15.22
CA VAL A 300 -1.14 17.54 -15.58
C VAL A 300 -1.37 18.99 -15.15
N ARG A 301 -0.34 19.65 -14.62
CA ARG A 301 -0.29 21.09 -14.29
C ARG A 301 0.48 21.85 -15.32
#